data_8517104928fafd0a884856d6a3828759
#
_entry.id   8517104928fafd0a884856d6a3828759
#
_cell.length_a   1.000
_cell.length_b   1.000
_cell.length_c   1.000
_cell.angle_alpha   90.00
_cell.angle_beta   90.00
_cell.angle_gamma   90.00
#
_symmetry.space_group_name_H-M   'P 1'
#
loop_
_entity.id
_entity.type
_entity.pdbx_description
1 polymer ?
#
loop_
_entity_poly.entity_id
_entity_poly.type
_entity_poly.pdbx_seq_one_letter_code
_entity_poly.pdbx_strand_id
1 'polypeptide(L)'
;MAVFLATGGGSDPSGPRALTSDEVNRLAMTRFRNYEAHGRAVTITVPGTAGGLIVTGSVDYRRKLGYGVVHGTGRDTSSDGLIEWTATSVAVHPMADAPAHPPASPPRSGWYGRPLQSSGSALDSSLAIALGLGSDRPDNAQLMPQNGAAWWGRDQVDGHRVDIMTGPSSRDRSGTANRVRYWVGSGGTMYRVRVSVGSVSRPVVIDFDTQKYVPVKPVSGVTPTR
;
A
#
# COMPACT_ATOMS: atom_id res chain seq x y z
N MET A 1 -12.89 22.16 -53.33
CA MET A 1 -12.45 20.82 -52.87
C MET A 1 -11.91 20.97 -51.46
N ALA A 2 -12.74 20.71 -50.45
CA ALA A 2 -12.38 20.90 -49.03
C ALA A 2 -11.99 19.54 -48.46
N VAL A 3 -10.74 19.41 -48.02
CA VAL A 3 -10.23 18.20 -47.33
C VAL A 3 -10.59 18.31 -45.85
N PHE A 4 -11.51 17.51 -45.41
CA PHE A 4 -11.79 17.30 -43.97
C PHE A 4 -10.72 16.37 -43.40
N LEU A 5 -9.79 16.92 -42.62
CA LEU A 5 -8.92 16.15 -41.73
C LEU A 5 -9.77 15.72 -40.53
N ALA A 6 -10.17 14.47 -40.50
CA ALA A 6 -10.76 13.83 -39.32
C ALA A 6 -9.67 13.66 -38.25
N THR A 7 -9.65 14.54 -37.27
CA THR A 7 -8.90 14.31 -36.01
C THR A 7 -9.62 13.20 -35.24
N GLY A 8 -9.08 11.98 -35.36
CA GLY A 8 -9.50 10.84 -34.55
C GLY A 8 -9.20 11.10 -33.08
N GLY A 9 -10.13 11.68 -32.37
CA GLY A 9 -10.16 11.68 -30.90
C GLY A 9 -10.41 10.25 -30.43
N GLY A 10 -9.36 9.51 -30.16
CA GLY A 10 -9.47 8.22 -29.48
C GLY A 10 -10.01 8.43 -28.09
N SER A 11 -11.32 8.21 -27.92
CA SER A 11 -11.92 8.08 -26.59
C SER A 11 -11.25 6.93 -25.89
N ASP A 12 -10.55 7.20 -24.77
CA ASP A 12 -10.05 6.12 -23.93
C ASP A 12 -11.25 5.22 -23.58
N PRO A 13 -11.14 3.88 -23.75
CA PRO A 13 -12.24 2.99 -23.49
C PRO A 13 -12.67 3.14 -22.03
N SER A 14 -13.91 3.56 -21.80
CA SER A 14 -14.48 3.68 -20.46
C SER A 14 -14.80 2.28 -19.93
N GLY A 15 -13.86 1.68 -19.20
CA GLY A 15 -14.04 0.38 -18.56
C GLY A 15 -12.81 -0.50 -18.54
N PRO A 16 -12.86 -1.61 -17.78
CA PRO A 16 -11.73 -2.52 -17.67
C PRO A 16 -11.49 -3.26 -18.99
N ARG A 17 -10.22 -3.39 -19.38
CA ARG A 17 -9.77 -4.16 -20.53
C ARG A 17 -8.59 -5.05 -20.17
N ALA A 18 -8.30 -6.03 -21.03
CA ALA A 18 -7.08 -6.81 -20.91
C ALA A 18 -5.82 -5.93 -20.92
N LEU A 19 -4.83 -6.34 -20.14
CA LEU A 19 -3.52 -5.70 -20.15
C LEU A 19 -2.78 -5.99 -21.48
N THR A 20 -2.09 -4.99 -21.99
CA THR A 20 -1.07 -5.20 -23.04
C THR A 20 0.15 -5.90 -22.45
N SER A 21 1.03 -6.44 -23.30
CA SER A 21 2.27 -7.10 -22.85
C SER A 21 3.15 -6.16 -22.01
N ASP A 22 3.24 -4.89 -22.39
CA ASP A 22 4.03 -3.90 -21.64
C ASP A 22 3.40 -3.59 -20.27
N GLU A 23 2.08 -3.51 -20.19
CA GLU A 23 1.35 -3.30 -18.94
C GLU A 23 1.50 -4.50 -18.00
N VAL A 24 1.43 -5.72 -18.54
CA VAL A 24 1.69 -6.97 -17.79
C VAL A 24 3.11 -6.96 -17.21
N ASN A 25 4.11 -6.65 -18.04
CA ASN A 25 5.51 -6.62 -17.61
C ASN A 25 5.74 -5.54 -16.53
N ARG A 26 5.15 -4.35 -16.69
CA ARG A 26 5.24 -3.29 -15.69
C ARG A 26 4.60 -3.71 -14.37
N LEU A 27 3.40 -4.30 -14.42
CA LEU A 27 2.71 -4.77 -13.22
C LEU A 27 3.49 -5.88 -12.52
N ALA A 28 4.06 -6.82 -13.27
CA ALA A 28 4.88 -7.91 -12.73
C ALA A 28 6.13 -7.42 -11.99
N MET A 29 6.69 -6.29 -12.41
CA MET A 29 7.89 -5.71 -11.82
C MET A 29 7.64 -4.85 -10.58
N THR A 30 6.41 -4.41 -10.29
CA THR A 30 6.13 -3.38 -9.29
C THR A 30 6.62 -3.76 -7.89
N ARG A 31 6.33 -4.98 -7.44
CA ARG A 31 6.72 -5.46 -6.12
C ARG A 31 8.22 -5.73 -6.01
N PHE A 32 8.82 -6.21 -7.08
CA PHE A 32 10.26 -6.42 -7.16
C PHE A 32 11.02 -5.09 -7.10
N ARG A 33 10.55 -4.04 -7.77
CA ARG A 33 11.14 -2.70 -7.68
C ARG A 33 11.09 -2.11 -6.27
N ASN A 34 10.02 -2.32 -5.53
CA ASN A 34 9.96 -1.92 -4.13
C ASN A 34 11.04 -2.65 -3.30
N TYR A 35 11.27 -3.94 -3.57
CA TYR A 35 12.30 -4.73 -2.90
C TYR A 35 13.71 -4.31 -3.30
N GLU A 36 13.96 -4.03 -4.58
CA GLU A 36 15.26 -3.53 -5.07
C GLU A 36 15.61 -2.17 -4.47
N ALA A 37 14.62 -1.30 -4.28
CA ALA A 37 14.78 -0.01 -3.60
C ALA A 37 15.08 -0.16 -2.10
N HIS A 38 15.16 -1.39 -1.56
CA HIS A 38 15.32 -1.75 -0.16
C HIS A 38 14.10 -1.38 0.70
N GLY A 39 13.51 -0.22 0.50
CA GLY A 39 12.33 0.25 1.20
C GLY A 39 11.76 1.51 0.58
N ARG A 40 10.56 1.87 1.01
CA ARG A 40 9.81 3.04 0.57
C ARG A 40 9.16 3.75 1.75
N ALA A 41 9.07 5.07 1.66
CA ALA A 41 8.17 5.83 2.51
C ALA A 41 6.72 5.51 2.11
N VAL A 42 5.83 5.44 3.10
CA VAL A 42 4.41 5.12 2.89
C VAL A 42 3.52 5.99 3.75
N THR A 43 2.34 6.34 3.21
CA THR A 43 1.21 6.84 3.98
C THR A 43 0.05 5.88 3.79
N ILE A 44 -0.42 5.27 4.87
CA ILE A 44 -1.50 4.29 4.87
C ILE A 44 -2.73 4.96 5.47
N THR A 45 -3.77 5.19 4.67
CA THR A 45 -5.06 5.71 5.12
C THR A 45 -6.01 4.56 5.34
N VAL A 46 -6.37 4.35 6.60
CA VAL A 46 -7.31 3.31 7.05
C VAL A 46 -8.63 3.97 7.40
N PRO A 47 -9.71 3.76 6.65
CA PRO A 47 -11.00 4.36 6.96
C PRO A 47 -11.63 3.70 8.20
N GLY A 48 -12.43 4.48 8.93
CA GLY A 48 -13.22 4.01 10.06
C GLY A 48 -14.61 4.66 10.08
N THR A 49 -15.53 4.15 10.89
CA THR A 49 -16.92 4.64 10.99
C THR A 49 -17.03 5.96 11.77
N ALA A 50 -16.22 6.13 12.82
CA ALA A 50 -16.19 7.32 13.67
C ALA A 50 -14.93 8.18 13.48
N GLY A 51 -14.25 8.00 12.38
CA GLY A 51 -12.93 8.50 12.03
C GLY A 51 -12.11 7.36 11.48
N GLY A 52 -10.88 7.62 11.04
CA GLY A 52 -9.96 6.61 10.53
C GLY A 52 -8.59 6.78 11.16
N LEU A 53 -7.62 6.05 10.65
CA LEU A 53 -6.23 6.16 11.03
C LEU A 53 -5.38 6.51 9.82
N ILE A 54 -4.35 7.31 10.04
CA ILE A 54 -3.28 7.53 9.07
C ILE A 54 -1.99 7.02 9.69
N VAL A 55 -1.32 6.13 8.99
CA VAL A 55 0.04 5.68 9.36
C VAL A 55 1.02 6.28 8.38
N THR A 56 1.92 7.11 8.87
CA THR A 56 2.98 7.75 8.08
C THR A 56 4.31 7.16 8.50
N GLY A 57 5.08 6.59 7.56
CA GLY A 57 6.32 5.91 7.94
C GLY A 57 7.09 5.33 6.76
N SER A 58 7.87 4.32 7.05
CA SER A 58 8.72 3.62 6.09
C SER A 58 8.58 2.10 6.23
N VAL A 59 8.67 1.41 5.09
CA VAL A 59 8.71 -0.05 5.03
C VAL A 59 10.04 -0.50 4.44
N ASP A 60 10.77 -1.34 5.18
CA ASP A 60 11.95 -2.06 4.68
C ASP A 60 11.50 -3.42 4.13
N TYR A 61 11.51 -3.57 2.83
CA TYR A 61 11.03 -4.77 2.16
C TYR A 61 11.99 -5.97 2.28
N ARG A 62 13.27 -5.71 2.48
CA ARG A 62 14.26 -6.79 2.67
C ARG A 62 14.18 -7.39 4.05
N ARG A 63 13.97 -6.56 5.07
CA ARG A 63 13.82 -6.99 6.46
C ARG A 63 12.40 -7.39 6.82
N LYS A 64 11.43 -7.10 5.97
CA LYS A 64 9.98 -7.26 6.24
C LYS A 64 9.58 -6.54 7.53
N LEU A 65 9.99 -5.29 7.64
CA LEU A 65 9.82 -4.45 8.81
C LEU A 65 9.26 -3.09 8.40
N GLY A 66 8.23 -2.63 9.09
CA GLY A 66 7.70 -1.28 8.94
C GLY A 66 7.79 -0.50 10.25
N TYR A 67 7.97 0.80 10.14
CA TYR A 67 8.00 1.71 11.29
C TYR A 67 7.37 3.04 10.89
N GLY A 68 6.54 3.58 11.76
CA GLY A 68 5.80 4.81 11.47
C GLY A 68 5.18 5.46 12.71
N VAL A 69 4.44 6.52 12.45
CA VAL A 69 3.55 7.18 13.40
C VAL A 69 2.11 6.96 12.99
N VAL A 70 1.23 6.75 13.95
CA VAL A 70 -0.23 6.62 13.77
C VAL A 70 -0.89 7.87 14.28
N HIS A 71 -1.83 8.41 13.50
CA HIS A 71 -2.74 9.48 13.92
C HIS A 71 -4.20 9.09 13.64
N GLY A 72 -5.05 9.32 14.62
CA GLY A 72 -6.50 9.30 14.44
C GLY A 72 -6.96 10.48 13.57
N THR A 73 -7.91 10.25 12.67
CA THR A 73 -8.48 11.32 11.82
C THR A 73 -9.77 11.91 12.40
N GLY A 74 -10.21 11.41 13.55
CA GLY A 74 -11.40 11.87 14.26
C GLY A 74 -11.06 12.55 15.58
N ARG A 75 -12.03 12.54 16.50
CA ARG A 75 -11.84 13.04 17.88
C ARG A 75 -11.13 12.04 18.79
N ASP A 76 -11.10 10.77 18.39
CA ASP A 76 -10.44 9.72 19.15
C ASP A 76 -8.96 9.65 18.74
N THR A 77 -8.10 10.05 19.66
CA THR A 77 -6.64 10.00 19.55
C THR A 77 -6.02 8.86 20.35
N SER A 78 -6.82 7.94 20.85
CA SER A 78 -6.35 6.81 21.69
C SER A 78 -5.38 5.88 20.96
N SER A 79 -5.37 5.92 19.62
CA SER A 79 -4.45 5.15 18.79
C SER A 79 -3.20 5.93 18.37
N ASP A 80 -3.06 7.19 18.81
CA ASP A 80 -1.93 8.03 18.41
C ASP A 80 -0.64 7.54 19.05
N GLY A 81 0.44 7.56 18.28
CA GLY A 81 1.73 7.10 18.75
C GLY A 81 2.59 6.50 17.65
N LEU A 82 3.66 5.83 18.06
CA LEU A 82 4.55 5.14 17.13
C LEU A 82 4.14 3.68 17.00
N ILE A 83 4.39 3.15 15.83
CA ILE A 83 4.09 1.76 15.49
C ILE A 83 5.27 1.12 14.74
N GLU A 84 5.64 -0.09 15.17
CA GLU A 84 6.47 -0.98 14.38
C GLU A 84 5.68 -2.24 14.05
N TRP A 85 5.86 -2.78 12.87
CA TRP A 85 5.19 -4.03 12.49
C TRP A 85 6.08 -4.95 11.65
N THR A 86 5.87 -6.24 11.86
CA THR A 86 6.45 -7.33 11.09
C THR A 86 5.34 -8.15 10.44
N ALA A 87 5.68 -9.28 9.83
CA ALA A 87 4.67 -10.20 9.30
C ALA A 87 3.80 -10.88 10.39
N THR A 88 4.26 -10.90 11.65
CA THR A 88 3.62 -11.66 12.75
C THR A 88 3.31 -10.83 13.98
N SER A 89 3.87 -9.64 14.12
CA SER A 89 3.76 -8.83 15.32
C SER A 89 3.60 -7.35 15.03
N VAL A 90 2.97 -6.67 15.98
CA VAL A 90 2.85 -5.21 16.03
C VAL A 90 3.33 -4.76 17.40
N ALA A 91 4.23 -3.77 17.43
CA ALA A 91 4.61 -3.07 18.63
C ALA A 91 4.10 -1.62 18.56
N VAL A 92 3.48 -1.14 19.63
CA VAL A 92 2.96 0.23 19.72
C VAL A 92 3.62 0.97 20.89
N HIS A 93 3.86 2.26 20.68
CA HIS A 93 4.33 3.18 21.72
C HIS A 93 3.36 4.35 21.75
N PRO A 94 2.34 4.33 22.66
CA PRO A 94 1.32 5.36 22.73
C PRO A 94 1.92 6.74 23.05
N MET A 95 1.43 7.78 22.38
CA MET A 95 1.87 9.17 22.59
C MET A 95 0.67 10.11 22.41
N ALA A 96 0.36 10.90 23.42
CA ALA A 96 -0.72 11.88 23.34
C ALA A 96 -0.43 12.97 22.27
N ASP A 97 0.84 13.33 22.13
CA ASP A 97 1.32 14.32 21.15
C ASP A 97 2.28 13.60 20.17
N ALA A 98 1.74 12.71 19.36
CA ALA A 98 2.53 11.99 18.36
C ALA A 98 3.08 12.96 17.30
N PRO A 99 4.36 12.86 16.90
CA PRO A 99 4.96 13.74 15.91
C PRO A 99 4.38 13.49 14.51
N ALA A 100 4.40 14.50 13.64
CA ALA A 100 3.92 14.37 12.26
C ALA A 100 4.69 13.29 11.45
N HIS A 101 5.96 13.04 11.80
CA HIS A 101 6.81 12.02 11.20
C HIS A 101 7.49 11.18 12.27
N PRO A 102 7.70 9.88 12.04
CA PRO A 102 8.37 9.03 13.00
C PRO A 102 9.83 9.48 13.21
N PRO A 103 10.34 9.52 14.45
CA PRO A 103 11.72 9.83 14.71
C PRO A 103 12.65 8.78 14.07
N ALA A 104 13.79 9.22 13.53
CA ALA A 104 14.77 8.33 12.88
C ALA A 104 15.39 7.29 13.83
N SER A 105 15.28 7.51 15.13
CA SER A 105 15.68 6.55 16.15
C SER A 105 14.48 6.33 17.08
N PRO A 106 13.92 5.10 17.10
CA PRO A 106 12.81 4.77 17.97
C PRO A 106 13.17 4.95 19.46
N PRO A 107 12.21 5.29 20.34
CA PRO A 107 12.38 5.25 21.78
C PRO A 107 12.89 3.88 22.25
N ARG A 108 13.71 3.87 23.32
CA ARG A 108 14.31 2.63 23.84
C ARG A 108 13.39 1.79 24.74
N SER A 109 12.27 2.34 25.15
CA SER A 109 11.31 1.71 26.09
C SER A 109 9.90 2.24 25.85
N GLY A 110 8.91 1.70 26.54
CA GLY A 110 7.51 2.11 26.42
C GLY A 110 6.79 1.46 25.23
N TRP A 111 7.33 0.37 24.70
CA TRP A 111 6.75 -0.42 23.64
C TRP A 111 5.92 -1.57 24.18
N TYR A 112 4.73 -1.75 23.63
CA TYR A 112 3.81 -2.84 23.93
C TYR A 112 3.60 -3.68 22.68
N GLY A 113 3.93 -4.97 22.76
CA GLY A 113 3.89 -5.90 21.64
C GLY A 113 2.68 -6.81 21.68
N ARG A 114 2.06 -7.01 20.53
CA ARG A 114 0.98 -7.97 20.32
C ARG A 114 1.13 -8.71 19.00
N PRO A 115 0.50 -9.88 18.81
CA PRO A 115 0.41 -10.52 17.50
C PRO A 115 -0.29 -9.62 16.50
N LEU A 116 0.16 -9.67 15.22
CA LEU A 116 -0.52 -9.04 14.11
C LEU A 116 -1.78 -9.87 13.76
N GLN A 117 -2.93 -9.22 13.73
CA GLN A 117 -4.22 -9.82 13.39
C GLN A 117 -4.54 -9.61 11.91
N SER A 118 -4.28 -10.61 11.07
CA SER A 118 -4.53 -10.52 9.63
C SER A 118 -6.01 -10.48 9.26
N SER A 119 -6.93 -10.74 10.19
CA SER A 119 -8.38 -10.66 10.04
C SER A 119 -9.02 -9.94 11.21
N GLY A 120 -10.11 -9.22 10.96
CA GLY A 120 -10.84 -8.49 12.01
C GLY A 120 -10.33 -7.07 12.31
N SER A 121 -9.06 -6.76 12.06
CA SER A 121 -8.49 -5.42 12.21
C SER A 121 -8.14 -4.81 10.85
N ALA A 122 -8.75 -3.67 10.52
CA ALA A 122 -8.44 -2.95 9.28
C ALA A 122 -7.01 -2.41 9.30
N LEU A 123 -6.54 -1.92 10.45
CA LEU A 123 -5.15 -1.45 10.59
C LEU A 123 -4.18 -2.60 10.33
N ASP A 124 -4.30 -3.71 11.06
CA ASP A 124 -3.35 -4.83 10.93
C ASP A 124 -3.35 -5.43 9.53
N SER A 125 -4.54 -5.58 8.92
CA SER A 125 -4.64 -6.00 7.52
C SER A 125 -3.91 -5.06 6.58
N SER A 126 -4.00 -3.75 6.81
CA SER A 126 -3.33 -2.72 6.01
C SER A 126 -1.81 -2.78 6.17
N LEU A 127 -1.32 -2.99 7.41
CA LEU A 127 0.10 -3.14 7.71
C LEU A 127 0.68 -4.41 7.04
N ALA A 128 -0.05 -5.52 7.12
CA ALA A 128 0.33 -6.77 6.44
C ALA A 128 0.38 -6.61 4.91
N ILE A 129 -0.61 -5.91 4.33
CA ILE A 129 -0.63 -5.60 2.90
C ILE A 129 0.59 -4.75 2.53
N ALA A 130 0.86 -3.69 3.29
CA ALA A 130 2.01 -2.80 3.03
C ALA A 130 3.33 -3.59 2.98
N LEU A 131 3.57 -4.53 3.91
CA LEU A 131 4.73 -5.43 3.88
C LEU A 131 4.73 -6.37 2.65
N GLY A 132 3.54 -6.80 2.21
CA GLY A 132 3.37 -7.66 1.06
C GLY A 132 3.63 -6.99 -0.30
N LEU A 133 3.75 -5.65 -0.33
CA LEU A 133 4.01 -4.90 -1.57
C LEU A 133 5.48 -4.90 -2.01
N GLY A 134 6.34 -5.71 -1.39
CA GLY A 134 7.70 -6.01 -1.85
C GLY A 134 7.92 -7.51 -2.02
N SER A 135 8.60 -7.91 -3.10
CA SER A 135 8.93 -9.30 -3.43
C SER A 135 10.36 -9.39 -3.96
N ASP A 136 11.11 -10.40 -3.55
CA ASP A 136 12.49 -10.65 -3.95
C ASP A 136 12.66 -11.09 -5.42
N ARG A 137 11.54 -11.28 -6.11
CA ARG A 137 11.48 -11.64 -7.53
C ARG A 137 10.25 -11.02 -8.19
N PRO A 138 10.28 -10.79 -9.51
CA PRO A 138 9.11 -10.39 -10.28
C PRO A 138 7.96 -11.39 -10.14
N ASP A 139 6.73 -10.89 -10.21
CA ASP A 139 5.55 -11.74 -10.33
C ASP A 139 5.54 -12.40 -11.72
N ASN A 140 4.86 -13.56 -11.84
CA ASN A 140 4.80 -14.27 -13.11
C ASN A 140 3.88 -13.55 -14.10
N ALA A 141 4.47 -12.84 -15.07
CA ALA A 141 3.77 -12.07 -16.08
C ALA A 141 2.79 -12.91 -16.92
N GLN A 142 3.13 -14.18 -17.22
CA GLN A 142 2.29 -15.04 -18.06
C GLN A 142 0.98 -15.46 -17.36
N LEU A 143 1.00 -15.54 -16.02
CA LEU A 143 -0.19 -15.91 -15.23
C LEU A 143 -1.12 -14.75 -14.93
N MET A 144 -0.66 -13.50 -15.06
CA MET A 144 -1.48 -12.33 -14.70
C MET A 144 -2.77 -12.21 -15.52
N PRO A 145 -2.74 -12.25 -16.87
CA PRO A 145 -3.95 -12.17 -17.67
C PRO A 145 -4.90 -13.34 -17.42
N GLN A 146 -4.35 -14.54 -17.22
CA GLN A 146 -5.14 -15.77 -16.94
C GLN A 146 -5.87 -15.69 -15.59
N ASN A 147 -5.38 -14.91 -14.66
CA ASN A 147 -5.94 -14.74 -13.32
C ASN A 147 -6.70 -13.40 -13.16
N GLY A 148 -7.14 -12.80 -14.26
CA GLY A 148 -8.04 -11.65 -14.24
C GLY A 148 -7.38 -10.29 -13.98
N ALA A 149 -6.06 -10.17 -14.18
CA ALA A 149 -5.42 -8.86 -14.18
C ALA A 149 -5.95 -8.01 -15.34
N ALA A 150 -6.28 -6.74 -15.08
CA ALA A 150 -6.92 -5.85 -16.05
C ALA A 150 -6.44 -4.41 -15.89
N TRP A 151 -6.46 -3.66 -17.00
CA TRP A 151 -6.31 -2.22 -17.01
C TRP A 151 -7.67 -1.55 -16.77
N TRP A 152 -7.70 -0.51 -15.94
CA TRP A 152 -8.91 0.19 -15.52
C TRP A 152 -8.98 1.65 -15.94
N GLY A 153 -7.86 2.24 -16.33
CA GLY A 153 -7.82 3.64 -16.69
C GLY A 153 -6.46 4.26 -16.44
N ARG A 154 -6.41 5.59 -16.60
CA ARG A 154 -5.25 6.42 -16.27
C ARG A 154 -5.60 7.40 -15.17
N ASP A 155 -4.58 7.81 -14.44
CA ASP A 155 -4.69 8.79 -13.35
C ASP A 155 -3.38 9.56 -13.23
N GLN A 156 -3.37 10.52 -12.31
CA GLN A 156 -2.17 11.24 -11.90
C GLN A 156 -2.06 11.18 -10.37
N VAL A 157 -0.90 10.74 -9.88
CA VAL A 157 -0.56 10.72 -8.45
C VAL A 157 0.70 11.53 -8.25
N ASP A 158 0.63 12.59 -7.44
CA ASP A 158 1.75 13.50 -7.12
C ASP A 158 2.50 13.99 -8.38
N GLY A 159 1.75 14.36 -9.43
CA GLY A 159 2.29 14.82 -10.71
C GLY A 159 2.73 13.72 -11.68
N HIS A 160 2.76 12.47 -11.24
CA HIS A 160 3.15 11.34 -12.09
C HIS A 160 1.96 10.74 -12.82
N ARG A 161 2.08 10.56 -14.14
CA ARG A 161 1.08 9.83 -14.94
C ARG A 161 1.19 8.34 -14.63
N VAL A 162 0.07 7.71 -14.34
CA VAL A 162 -0.01 6.31 -13.92
C VAL A 162 -1.15 5.58 -14.62
N ASP A 163 -0.97 4.29 -14.85
CA ASP A 163 -2.05 3.38 -15.23
C ASP A 163 -2.65 2.74 -13.97
N ILE A 164 -3.98 2.63 -13.94
CA ILE A 164 -4.71 1.92 -12.89
C ILE A 164 -4.89 0.48 -13.36
N MET A 165 -4.37 -0.48 -12.59
CA MET A 165 -4.41 -1.90 -12.93
C MET A 165 -4.90 -2.71 -11.73
N THR A 166 -5.61 -3.81 -12.00
CA THR A 166 -5.87 -4.85 -10.99
C THR A 166 -4.85 -5.97 -11.11
N GLY A 167 -4.40 -6.48 -9.97
CA GLY A 167 -3.56 -7.67 -9.92
C GLY A 167 -4.36 -8.96 -10.16
N PRO A 168 -3.66 -10.09 -10.24
CA PRO A 168 -4.30 -11.40 -10.36
C PRO A 168 -5.17 -11.70 -9.13
N SER A 169 -6.35 -12.26 -9.35
CA SER A 169 -7.20 -12.78 -8.29
C SER A 169 -6.75 -14.18 -7.86
N SER A 170 -6.84 -14.49 -6.57
CA SER A 170 -6.65 -15.88 -6.12
C SER A 170 -7.84 -16.72 -6.56
N ARG A 171 -7.58 -17.93 -7.12
CA ARG A 171 -8.61 -18.84 -7.61
C ARG A 171 -9.60 -19.30 -6.54
N ASP A 172 -9.20 -19.28 -5.27
CA ASP A 172 -9.98 -19.83 -4.15
C ASP A 172 -10.95 -18.83 -3.49
N ARG A 173 -11.02 -17.58 -3.97
CA ARG A 173 -11.90 -16.57 -3.39
C ARG A 173 -12.73 -15.88 -4.46
N SER A 174 -13.84 -16.51 -4.82
CA SER A 174 -14.90 -15.86 -5.59
C SER A 174 -15.28 -14.54 -4.90
N GLY A 175 -15.12 -13.41 -5.61
CA GLY A 175 -15.39 -12.08 -5.08
C GLY A 175 -14.17 -11.24 -4.70
N THR A 176 -12.93 -11.74 -4.84
CA THR A 176 -11.69 -10.96 -4.65
C THR A 176 -11.18 -10.28 -5.93
N ALA A 177 -11.70 -10.68 -7.09
CA ALA A 177 -11.47 -9.96 -8.35
C ALA A 177 -11.85 -8.50 -8.15
N ASN A 178 -10.95 -7.55 -8.28
CA ASN A 178 -11.11 -6.11 -8.04
C ASN A 178 -10.87 -5.59 -6.61
N ARG A 179 -10.42 -6.40 -5.66
CA ARG A 179 -10.13 -5.91 -4.31
C ARG A 179 -8.88 -5.06 -4.23
N VAL A 180 -7.88 -5.27 -5.10
CA VAL A 180 -6.63 -4.51 -5.10
C VAL A 180 -6.45 -3.81 -6.43
N ARG A 181 -6.28 -2.50 -6.39
CA ARG A 181 -5.89 -1.68 -7.54
C ARG A 181 -4.54 -1.05 -7.30
N TYR A 182 -3.72 -1.04 -8.34
CA TYR A 182 -2.37 -0.51 -8.35
C TYR A 182 -2.31 0.69 -9.31
N TRP A 183 -1.72 1.78 -8.88
CA TRP A 183 -1.36 2.94 -9.69
C TRP A 183 0.11 2.82 -10.05
N VAL A 184 0.37 2.49 -11.30
CA VAL A 184 1.70 2.09 -11.79
C VAL A 184 2.17 3.05 -12.87
N GLY A 185 3.34 3.64 -12.68
CA GLY A 185 3.98 4.50 -13.67
C GLY A 185 4.57 3.72 -14.84
N SER A 186 4.99 4.44 -15.88
CA SER A 186 5.55 3.88 -17.12
C SER A 186 6.77 2.98 -16.88
N GLY A 187 7.54 3.25 -15.83
CA GLY A 187 8.69 2.43 -15.43
C GLY A 187 8.35 1.24 -14.53
N GLY A 188 7.08 0.96 -14.19
CA GLY A 188 6.70 -0.07 -13.24
C GLY A 188 6.84 0.36 -11.77
N THR A 189 7.03 1.65 -11.50
CA THR A 189 7.04 2.20 -10.14
C THR A 189 5.61 2.24 -9.60
N MET A 190 5.42 1.75 -8.39
CA MET A 190 4.14 1.78 -7.68
C MET A 190 4.00 3.12 -6.94
N TYR A 191 2.94 3.89 -7.20
CA TYR A 191 2.67 5.18 -6.55
C TYR A 191 1.54 5.09 -5.54
N ARG A 192 0.54 4.24 -5.80
CA ARG A 192 -0.61 4.04 -4.91
C ARG A 192 -1.13 2.62 -5.02
N VAL A 193 -1.66 2.12 -3.90
CA VAL A 193 -2.48 0.90 -3.86
C VAL A 193 -3.80 1.22 -3.16
N ARG A 194 -4.91 0.76 -3.71
CA ARG A 194 -6.21 0.75 -3.02
C ARG A 194 -6.67 -0.68 -2.85
N VAL A 195 -7.09 -1.01 -1.64
CA VAL A 195 -7.51 -2.38 -1.32
C VAL A 195 -8.76 -2.38 -0.45
N SER A 196 -9.71 -3.24 -0.78
CA SER A 196 -10.89 -3.47 0.04
C SER A 196 -10.53 -4.47 1.16
N VAL A 197 -10.67 -4.04 2.39
CA VAL A 197 -10.48 -4.86 3.60
C VAL A 197 -11.84 -5.14 4.19
N GLY A 198 -12.13 -6.41 4.49
CA GLY A 198 -13.48 -6.87 4.85
C GLY A 198 -14.10 -6.23 6.09
N SER A 199 -13.29 -5.62 6.95
CA SER A 199 -13.72 -4.96 8.20
C SER A 199 -14.17 -3.50 8.01
N VAL A 200 -14.00 -2.92 6.81
CA VAL A 200 -14.37 -1.52 6.53
C VAL A 200 -15.05 -1.36 5.18
N SER A 201 -16.01 -0.43 5.10
CA SER A 201 -16.82 -0.19 3.91
C SER A 201 -16.09 0.58 2.81
N ARG A 202 -15.13 1.43 3.16
CA ARG A 202 -14.29 2.18 2.22
C ARG A 202 -12.94 1.48 2.06
N PRO A 203 -12.31 1.55 0.87
CA PRO A 203 -11.00 0.95 0.67
C PRO A 203 -9.92 1.65 1.49
N VAL A 204 -8.95 0.87 1.95
CA VAL A 204 -7.66 1.35 2.44
C VAL A 204 -6.87 1.90 1.26
N VAL A 205 -6.14 2.98 1.48
CA VAL A 205 -5.22 3.58 0.50
C VAL A 205 -3.80 3.54 1.06
N ILE A 206 -2.86 3.09 0.26
CA ILE A 206 -1.42 3.12 0.56
C ILE A 206 -0.77 3.97 -0.52
N ASP A 207 -0.28 5.14 -0.14
CA ASP A 207 0.48 6.04 -0.99
C ASP A 207 1.98 5.87 -0.73
N PHE A 208 2.77 5.94 -1.79
CA PHE A 208 4.22 5.78 -1.73
C PHE A 208 4.93 7.11 -1.94
N ASP A 209 6.11 7.24 -1.31
CA ASP A 209 7.01 8.38 -1.44
C ASP A 209 6.39 9.73 -1.08
N THR A 210 5.35 9.72 -0.25
CA THR A 210 4.70 10.92 0.28
C THR A 210 5.62 11.75 1.16
N GLN A 211 6.77 11.16 1.54
CA GLN A 211 7.83 11.79 2.32
C GLN A 211 9.16 11.10 2.02
N LYS A 212 10.25 11.64 2.54
CA LYS A 212 11.58 11.01 2.41
C LYS A 212 11.62 9.68 3.15
N TYR A 213 12.07 8.62 2.47
CA TYR A 213 12.33 7.34 3.09
C TYR A 213 13.40 7.45 4.19
N VAL A 214 13.12 6.89 5.37
CA VAL A 214 14.07 6.76 6.47
C VAL A 214 14.31 5.27 6.72
N PRO A 215 15.57 4.79 6.74
CA PRO A 215 15.88 3.39 7.02
C PRO A 215 15.29 2.95 8.36
N VAL A 216 14.53 1.86 8.35
CA VAL A 216 13.85 1.33 9.53
C VAL A 216 14.86 0.67 10.47
N LYS A 217 14.81 1.05 11.75
CA LYS A 217 15.57 0.43 12.84
C LYS A 217 14.60 -0.34 13.73
N PRO A 218 14.90 -1.62 14.06
CA PRO A 218 14.08 -2.39 14.99
C PRO A 218 13.99 -1.71 16.35
N VAL A 219 12.79 -1.74 16.95
CA VAL A 219 12.58 -1.29 18.33
C VAL A 219 13.12 -2.32 19.32
N SER A 220 13.45 -1.86 20.53
CA SER A 220 13.93 -2.69 21.64
C SER A 220 13.04 -2.50 22.86
N GLY A 221 13.13 -3.40 23.82
CA GLY A 221 12.40 -3.28 25.08
C GLY A 221 10.87 -3.42 24.91
N VAL A 222 10.43 -4.31 24.03
CA VAL A 222 9.00 -4.57 23.79
C VAL A 222 8.44 -5.42 24.94
N THR A 223 7.41 -4.90 25.62
CA THR A 223 6.65 -5.64 26.66
C THR A 223 5.48 -6.36 25.97
N PRO A 224 5.33 -7.70 26.11
CA PRO A 224 4.17 -8.41 25.59
C PRO A 224 2.87 -7.90 26.21
N THR A 225 1.86 -7.63 25.39
CA THR A 225 0.49 -7.38 25.85
C THR A 225 -0.20 -8.72 26.06
N ARG A 226 -0.76 -8.92 27.26
CA ARG A 226 -1.53 -10.13 27.62
C ARG A 226 -2.92 -10.11 27.01
#